data_b388c34b2904dbc8fb39a38e6e7b4cf5
#
_entry.id   b388c34b2904dbc8fb39a38e6e7b4cf5
#
_cell.length_a   1.000
_cell.length_b   1.000
_cell.length_c   1.000
_cell.angle_alpha   90.00
_cell.angle_beta   90.00
_cell.angle_gamma   90.00
#
_symmetry.space_group_name_H-M   'P 1'
#
loop_
_entity.id
_entity.type
_entity.pdbx_description
1 polymer ?
#
loop_
_entity_poly.entity_id
_entity_poly.type
_entity_poly.pdbx_seq_one_letter_code
_entity_poly.pdbx_strand_id
1 'polypeptide(L)'
;MASHLANGDSRLSFWSRVREYAVPPSMIETATARRRAGDWAGACAAAGIDVDLTPRSVALSHGRETAARLRDDLRHLAPDLLRWHMPRIAPDGLLRPALTVSLARYEAAGRDGVSPLHLVVRTPPARADAGQRMSLALWDASRPGTGAGSHPHARPSRRFRLDLHRHLWDVRRARELRTRSGADRPPPFAPSARDTPPRPPDSLTDAGRCAVDRWAAEARILLRADGSAADGVVVRLDARHRLLLTPVADGTGPPEVEVTRVSAGGRVAALPVLPDAATWMLPDLELLRTGLAEPGLLHPLVAEALVPGHAPAPARTVEPPGAPHIVECRGRQHRIGLVDGVLAPLDHEPGEVRREELLAALSGPPLPCLRAIDEAHRRPDCLTGVRERLLHGDIAGALAVVEGLLGPGAVLRSGPLLDELEAAAQRRIAYGLFRAGLSDPVPRRTLLPGPTRPHAHRSRPRHTTGR
;
A
#
# COMPACT_ATOMS: atom_id res chain seq x y z
N MET A 1 7.70 18.85 23.52
CA MET A 1 7.68 17.40 23.76
C MET A 1 6.35 16.74 23.34
N ALA A 2 5.17 17.34 23.56
CA ALA A 2 3.86 16.76 23.20
C ALA A 2 3.65 16.54 21.69
N SER A 3 4.15 17.41 20.81
CA SER A 3 3.97 17.31 19.35
C SER A 3 4.74 16.14 18.72
N HIS A 4 5.83 15.68 19.31
CA HIS A 4 6.60 14.55 18.79
C HIS A 4 5.95 13.20 19.08
N LEU A 5 5.35 13.05 20.25
CA LEU A 5 4.59 11.85 20.63
C LEU A 5 3.33 11.73 19.75
N ALA A 6 2.60 12.83 19.54
CA ALA A 6 1.41 12.83 18.70
C ALA A 6 1.68 12.41 17.24
N ASN A 7 2.82 12.77 16.65
CA ASN A 7 3.19 12.34 15.30
C ASN A 7 3.59 10.84 15.23
N GLY A 8 4.21 10.31 16.28
CA GLY A 8 4.54 8.89 16.39
C GLY A 8 3.29 8.02 16.46
N ASP A 9 2.38 8.35 17.36
CA ASP A 9 1.12 7.64 17.59
C ASP A 9 0.22 7.66 16.33
N SER A 10 0.14 8.80 15.66
CA SER A 10 -0.61 8.95 14.40
C SER A 10 -0.09 8.02 13.29
N ARG A 11 1.23 7.85 13.17
CA ARG A 11 1.82 6.98 12.16
C ARG A 11 1.63 5.49 12.47
N LEU A 12 1.80 5.10 13.71
CA LEU A 12 1.61 3.72 14.14
C LEU A 12 0.14 3.31 13.99
N SER A 13 -0.80 4.18 14.38
CA SER A 13 -2.24 3.99 14.15
C SER A 13 -2.58 3.89 12.66
N PHE A 14 -1.92 4.68 11.81
CA PHE A 14 -2.03 4.57 10.36
C PHE A 14 -1.62 3.18 9.86
N TRP A 15 -0.45 2.67 10.26
CA TRP A 15 0.02 1.36 9.83
C TRP A 15 -0.81 0.21 10.40
N SER A 16 -1.27 0.31 11.66
CA SER A 16 -2.19 -0.67 12.24
C SER A 16 -3.45 -0.80 11.38
N ARG A 17 -4.08 0.32 11.01
CA ARG A 17 -5.24 0.35 10.13
C ARG A 17 -4.95 -0.23 8.72
N VAL A 18 -3.80 0.11 8.14
CA VAL A 18 -3.37 -0.48 6.86
C VAL A 18 -3.26 -2.00 6.95
N ARG A 19 -2.73 -2.54 8.04
CA ARG A 19 -2.59 -3.98 8.23
C ARG A 19 -3.93 -4.68 8.41
N GLU A 20 -4.90 -4.01 8.99
CA GLU A 20 -6.26 -4.52 9.18
C GLU A 20 -7.05 -4.62 7.86
N TYR A 21 -6.95 -3.62 6.98
CA TYR A 21 -7.86 -3.52 5.83
C TYR A 21 -7.24 -3.76 4.47
N ALA A 22 -5.94 -3.51 4.30
CA ALA A 22 -5.34 -3.46 2.97
C ALA A 22 -5.13 -4.81 2.29
N VAL A 23 -4.97 -5.87 3.08
CA VAL A 23 -4.80 -7.26 2.61
C VAL A 23 -5.58 -8.18 3.55
N PRO A 24 -6.88 -8.38 3.31
CA PRO A 24 -7.71 -9.17 4.21
C PRO A 24 -7.30 -10.65 4.22
N PRO A 25 -7.59 -11.40 5.31
CA PRO A 25 -7.24 -12.82 5.42
C PRO A 25 -7.76 -13.67 4.26
N SER A 26 -8.97 -13.42 3.79
CA SER A 26 -9.58 -14.12 2.64
C SER A 26 -8.77 -13.96 1.35
N MET A 27 -8.18 -12.78 1.13
CA MET A 27 -7.26 -12.52 0.01
C MET A 27 -5.98 -13.35 0.14
N ILE A 28 -5.38 -13.38 1.33
CA ILE A 28 -4.15 -14.15 1.62
C ILE A 28 -4.40 -15.65 1.41
N GLU A 29 -5.49 -16.17 1.94
CA GLU A 29 -5.88 -17.58 1.80
C GLU A 29 -6.09 -17.96 0.35
N THR A 30 -6.88 -17.16 -0.39
CA THR A 30 -7.18 -17.42 -1.80
C THR A 30 -5.92 -17.33 -2.67
N ALA A 31 -5.13 -16.26 -2.52
CA ALA A 31 -3.89 -16.08 -3.27
C ALA A 31 -2.88 -17.21 -2.98
N THR A 32 -2.74 -17.60 -1.72
CA THR A 32 -1.86 -18.68 -1.30
C THR A 32 -2.32 -20.04 -1.86
N ALA A 33 -3.63 -20.35 -1.82
CA ALA A 33 -4.18 -21.59 -2.37
C ALA A 33 -3.94 -21.67 -3.87
N ARG A 34 -4.23 -20.61 -4.62
CA ARG A 34 -3.99 -20.52 -6.07
C ARG A 34 -2.52 -20.69 -6.41
N ARG A 35 -1.63 -19.98 -5.72
CA ARG A 35 -0.17 -20.09 -5.92
C ARG A 35 0.33 -21.51 -5.65
N ARG A 36 -0.12 -22.17 -4.60
CA ARG A 36 0.25 -23.57 -4.28
C ARG A 36 -0.22 -24.55 -5.36
N ALA A 37 -1.35 -24.28 -5.99
CA ALA A 37 -1.85 -25.04 -7.14
C ALA A 37 -1.13 -24.72 -8.47
N GLY A 38 -0.14 -23.79 -8.47
CA GLY A 38 0.56 -23.36 -9.68
C GLY A 38 -0.20 -22.34 -10.53
N ASP A 39 -1.37 -21.89 -10.07
CA ASP A 39 -2.19 -20.86 -10.73
C ASP A 39 -1.74 -19.47 -10.28
N TRP A 40 -0.59 -19.03 -10.80
CA TRP A 40 -0.04 -17.72 -10.49
C TRP A 40 -0.95 -16.57 -10.98
N ALA A 41 -1.65 -16.75 -12.09
CA ALA A 41 -2.56 -15.72 -12.64
C ALA A 41 -3.81 -15.57 -11.75
N GLY A 42 -4.39 -16.67 -11.29
CA GLY A 42 -5.47 -16.66 -10.32
C GLY A 42 -5.04 -16.10 -8.96
N ALA A 43 -3.80 -16.35 -8.53
CA ALA A 43 -3.24 -15.72 -7.34
C ALA A 43 -3.14 -14.19 -7.49
N CYS A 44 -2.67 -13.69 -8.63
CA CYS A 44 -2.65 -12.27 -8.95
C CYS A 44 -4.07 -11.67 -8.94
N ALA A 45 -5.03 -12.34 -9.57
CA ALA A 45 -6.42 -11.88 -9.60
C ALA A 45 -7.02 -11.78 -8.19
N ALA A 46 -6.76 -12.77 -7.32
CA ALA A 46 -7.19 -12.77 -5.92
C ALA A 46 -6.61 -11.58 -5.13
N ALA A 47 -5.37 -11.19 -5.41
CA ALA A 47 -4.73 -10.02 -4.79
C ALA A 47 -5.05 -8.68 -5.49
N GLY A 48 -6.00 -8.64 -6.43
CA GLY A 48 -6.38 -7.44 -7.16
C GLY A 48 -5.31 -6.95 -8.13
N ILE A 49 -4.52 -7.86 -8.71
CA ILE A 49 -3.48 -7.54 -9.68
C ILE A 49 -3.90 -8.07 -11.06
N ASP A 50 -4.09 -7.17 -12.01
CA ASP A 50 -4.32 -7.50 -13.42
C ASP A 50 -2.99 -7.84 -14.10
N VAL A 51 -2.99 -8.80 -15.01
CA VAL A 51 -1.77 -9.26 -15.68
C VAL A 51 -1.77 -8.81 -17.13
N ASP A 52 -0.81 -7.93 -17.49
CA ASP A 52 -0.66 -7.32 -18.81
C ASP A 52 0.47 -7.97 -19.64
N LEU A 53 0.80 -9.20 -19.35
CA LEU A 53 1.86 -9.94 -20.03
C LEU A 53 1.50 -11.41 -20.20
N THR A 54 2.08 -12.03 -21.22
CA THR A 54 2.06 -13.49 -21.37
C THR A 54 3.47 -14.02 -21.56
N PRO A 55 3.90 -15.07 -20.84
CA PRO A 55 5.25 -15.62 -21.00
C PRO A 55 5.54 -16.09 -22.44
N ARG A 56 4.49 -16.43 -23.21
CA ARG A 56 4.61 -16.82 -24.61
C ARG A 56 5.00 -15.63 -25.50
N SER A 57 4.38 -14.47 -25.33
CA SER A 57 4.75 -13.26 -26.08
C SER A 57 6.18 -12.80 -25.74
N VAL A 58 6.58 -12.96 -24.49
CA VAL A 58 7.95 -12.64 -24.04
C VAL A 58 8.98 -13.56 -24.69
N ALA A 59 8.67 -14.86 -24.83
CA ALA A 59 9.56 -15.78 -25.53
C ALA A 59 9.79 -15.41 -26.99
N LEU A 60 8.76 -14.86 -27.65
CA LEU A 60 8.85 -14.40 -29.05
C LEU A 60 9.63 -13.09 -29.17
N SER A 61 9.43 -12.15 -28.26
CA SER A 61 10.01 -10.80 -28.35
C SER A 61 11.38 -10.64 -27.69
N HIS A 62 11.67 -11.40 -26.60
CA HIS A 62 12.87 -11.25 -25.77
C HIS A 62 13.65 -12.56 -25.58
N GLY A 63 13.22 -13.63 -26.25
CA GLY A 63 13.91 -14.92 -26.22
C GLY A 63 13.41 -15.88 -25.13
N ARG A 64 13.73 -17.17 -25.34
CA ARG A 64 13.25 -18.27 -24.48
C ARG A 64 13.83 -18.22 -23.08
N GLU A 65 15.07 -17.81 -22.93
CA GLU A 65 15.75 -17.71 -21.63
C GLU A 65 15.10 -16.66 -20.74
N THR A 66 14.87 -15.43 -21.26
CA THR A 66 14.16 -14.37 -20.55
C THR A 66 12.76 -14.83 -20.15
N ALA A 67 12.03 -15.49 -21.03
CA ALA A 67 10.71 -16.04 -20.73
C ALA A 67 10.77 -17.17 -19.69
N ALA A 68 11.83 -17.94 -19.61
CA ALA A 68 12.01 -18.96 -18.58
C ALA A 68 12.23 -18.33 -17.21
N ARG A 69 13.11 -17.32 -17.10
CA ARG A 69 13.34 -16.55 -15.87
C ARG A 69 12.06 -15.84 -15.41
N LEU A 70 11.32 -15.22 -16.32
CA LEU A 70 10.04 -14.61 -16.02
C LEU A 70 9.02 -15.61 -15.47
N ARG A 71 8.89 -16.79 -16.09
CA ARG A 71 8.00 -17.86 -15.61
C ARG A 71 8.38 -18.35 -14.22
N ASP A 72 9.68 -18.43 -13.93
CA ASP A 72 10.16 -18.79 -12.61
C ASP A 72 9.78 -17.72 -11.57
N ASP A 73 9.97 -16.45 -11.87
CA ASP A 73 9.56 -15.35 -10.99
C ASP A 73 8.05 -15.33 -10.77
N LEU A 74 7.24 -15.50 -11.83
CA LEU A 74 5.78 -15.54 -11.70
C LEU A 74 5.27 -16.72 -10.86
N ARG A 75 5.92 -17.88 -10.94
CA ARG A 75 5.58 -19.05 -10.13
C ARG A 75 5.80 -18.81 -8.64
N HIS A 76 6.79 -18.00 -8.28
CA HIS A 76 7.18 -17.74 -6.90
C HIS A 76 6.69 -16.38 -6.39
N LEU A 77 6.02 -15.61 -7.22
CA LEU A 77 5.36 -14.37 -6.82
C LEU A 77 4.26 -14.66 -5.79
N ALA A 78 4.34 -14.03 -4.63
CA ALA A 78 3.27 -13.95 -3.65
C ALA A 78 2.60 -12.57 -3.80
N PRO A 79 1.51 -12.46 -4.57
CA PRO A 79 0.92 -11.17 -4.93
C PRO A 79 0.23 -10.48 -3.75
N ASP A 80 -0.25 -11.23 -2.78
CA ASP A 80 -0.75 -10.80 -1.48
C ASP A 80 0.38 -10.18 -0.64
N LEU A 81 1.55 -10.81 -0.55
CA LEU A 81 2.73 -10.28 0.12
C LEU A 81 3.27 -9.03 -0.60
N LEU A 82 3.28 -9.02 -1.94
CA LEU A 82 3.62 -7.84 -2.71
C LEU A 82 2.70 -6.67 -2.33
N ARG A 83 1.37 -6.91 -2.33
CA ARG A 83 0.37 -5.90 -1.96
C ARG A 83 0.55 -5.41 -0.52
N TRP A 84 0.95 -6.28 0.40
CA TRP A 84 1.26 -5.95 1.79
C TRP A 84 2.36 -4.90 1.90
N HIS A 85 3.39 -5.01 1.07
CA HIS A 85 4.58 -4.16 1.10
C HIS A 85 4.58 -3.00 0.08
N MET A 86 3.52 -2.84 -0.72
CA MET A 86 3.43 -1.72 -1.66
C MET A 86 3.43 -0.37 -0.95
N PRO A 87 4.05 0.67 -1.56
CA PRO A 87 4.06 2.02 -1.03
C PRO A 87 2.66 2.61 -0.85
N ARG A 88 2.41 3.21 0.30
CA ARG A 88 1.11 3.78 0.67
C ARG A 88 1.21 5.26 0.98
N ILE A 89 0.07 5.94 0.97
CA ILE A 89 -0.06 7.38 1.27
C ILE A 89 -0.98 7.62 2.46
N ALA A 90 -0.61 8.59 3.30
CA ALA A 90 -1.47 9.08 4.37
C ALA A 90 -2.55 10.01 3.79
N PRO A 91 -3.71 10.18 4.48
CA PRO A 91 -4.05 9.55 5.76
C PRO A 91 -4.71 8.18 5.64
N ASP A 92 -5.20 7.78 4.45
CA ASP A 92 -6.13 6.68 4.27
C ASP A 92 -5.44 5.31 4.08
N GLY A 93 -4.12 5.27 3.97
CA GLY A 93 -3.37 4.02 3.77
C GLY A 93 -3.52 3.42 2.36
N LEU A 94 -3.99 4.21 1.42
CA LEU A 94 -4.19 3.79 0.04
C LEU A 94 -2.85 3.59 -0.68
N LEU A 95 -2.84 2.76 -1.72
CA LEU A 95 -1.67 2.60 -2.58
C LEU A 95 -1.27 3.95 -3.18
N ARG A 96 0.03 4.23 -3.20
CA ARG A 96 0.52 5.43 -3.88
C ARG A 96 0.13 5.40 -5.35
N PRO A 97 -0.64 6.38 -5.85
CA PRO A 97 -1.13 6.37 -7.24
C PRO A 97 -0.01 6.66 -8.26
N ALA A 98 -0.24 6.24 -9.49
CA ALA A 98 0.62 6.50 -10.64
C ALA A 98 2.09 6.07 -10.44
N LEU A 99 2.31 4.96 -9.76
CA LEU A 99 3.63 4.44 -9.44
C LEU A 99 3.96 3.22 -10.31
N THR A 100 5.19 3.15 -10.82
CA THR A 100 5.77 1.95 -11.46
C THR A 100 6.94 1.47 -10.61
N VAL A 101 6.86 0.24 -10.12
CA VAL A 101 7.84 -0.41 -9.24
C VAL A 101 8.48 -1.59 -9.98
N SER A 102 9.81 -1.65 -10.00
CA SER A 102 10.55 -2.81 -10.54
C SER A 102 10.54 -3.96 -9.53
N LEU A 103 10.10 -5.15 -9.98
CA LEU A 103 10.13 -6.39 -9.21
C LEU A 103 11.33 -7.26 -9.57
N ALA A 104 11.69 -7.31 -10.86
CA ALA A 104 12.86 -8.05 -11.34
C ALA A 104 13.46 -7.37 -12.57
N ARG A 105 14.76 -7.59 -12.81
CA ARG A 105 15.50 -7.13 -13.98
C ARG A 105 16.01 -8.35 -14.74
N TYR A 106 15.79 -8.37 -16.05
CA TYR A 106 16.29 -9.40 -16.94
C TYR A 106 17.25 -8.76 -17.92
N GLU A 107 18.52 -9.09 -17.78
CA GLU A 107 19.55 -8.66 -18.71
C GLU A 107 19.51 -9.52 -19.96
N ALA A 108 19.67 -8.89 -21.12
CA ALA A 108 19.73 -9.61 -22.37
C ALA A 108 21.09 -10.36 -22.46
N ALA A 109 21.04 -11.69 -22.51
CA ALA A 109 22.23 -12.48 -22.64
C ALA A 109 23.02 -12.10 -23.92
N GLY A 110 24.31 -11.73 -23.77
CA GLY A 110 25.21 -11.49 -24.89
C GLY A 110 25.00 -10.19 -25.68
N ARG A 111 24.31 -9.20 -25.14
CA ARG A 111 24.13 -7.87 -25.74
C ARG A 111 24.58 -6.78 -24.78
N ASP A 112 25.86 -6.49 -24.78
CA ASP A 112 26.38 -5.34 -24.04
C ASP A 112 25.72 -4.05 -24.53
N GLY A 113 25.31 -3.21 -23.58
CA GLY A 113 24.70 -1.90 -23.87
C GLY A 113 23.17 -1.92 -24.08
N VAL A 114 22.50 -3.06 -24.05
CA VAL A 114 21.03 -3.12 -24.10
C VAL A 114 20.44 -2.91 -22.70
N SER A 115 19.52 -1.95 -22.58
CA SER A 115 18.82 -1.71 -21.32
C SER A 115 18.07 -2.98 -20.86
N PRO A 116 18.10 -3.31 -19.55
CA PRO A 116 17.43 -4.47 -19.04
C PRO A 116 15.92 -4.38 -19.19
N LEU A 117 15.28 -5.53 -19.42
CA LEU A 117 13.84 -5.69 -19.35
C LEU A 117 13.42 -5.78 -17.88
N HIS A 118 12.38 -5.06 -17.48
CA HIS A 118 11.89 -5.10 -16.10
C HIS A 118 10.51 -5.76 -16.02
N LEU A 119 10.34 -6.67 -15.07
CA LEU A 119 9.02 -7.01 -14.55
C LEU A 119 8.60 -5.89 -13.60
N VAL A 120 7.46 -5.27 -13.85
CA VAL A 120 6.99 -4.14 -13.07
C VAL A 120 5.57 -4.34 -12.57
N VAL A 121 5.29 -3.81 -11.38
CA VAL A 121 3.92 -3.59 -10.91
C VAL A 121 3.60 -2.10 -10.99
N ARG A 122 2.37 -1.78 -11.43
CA ARG A 122 1.89 -0.41 -11.61
C ARG A 122 0.64 -0.17 -10.81
N THR A 123 0.55 0.99 -10.19
CA THR A 123 -0.69 1.49 -9.59
C THR A 123 -1.35 2.48 -10.55
N PRO A 124 -2.67 2.49 -10.68
CA PRO A 124 -3.38 3.42 -11.55
C PRO A 124 -3.20 4.87 -11.07
N PRO A 125 -3.44 5.87 -11.93
CA PRO A 125 -3.52 7.26 -11.49
C PRO A 125 -4.71 7.46 -10.54
N ALA A 126 -4.66 8.46 -9.65
CA ALA A 126 -5.68 8.71 -8.63
C ALA A 126 -7.12 8.78 -9.19
N ARG A 127 -7.29 9.31 -10.41
CA ARG A 127 -8.60 9.38 -11.09
C ARG A 127 -9.17 8.03 -11.49
N ALA A 128 -8.35 6.99 -11.56
CA ALA A 128 -8.73 5.64 -11.95
C ALA A 128 -8.49 4.65 -10.81
N ASP A 129 -8.47 5.13 -9.58
CA ASP A 129 -8.36 4.27 -8.41
C ASP A 129 -9.66 3.48 -8.23
N ALA A 130 -9.56 2.19 -8.43
CA ALA A 130 -10.66 1.26 -8.37
C ALA A 130 -10.47 0.24 -7.28
N GLY A 131 -10.61 0.65 -6.04
CA GLY A 131 -10.45 -0.28 -4.93
C GLY A 131 -9.04 -0.86 -4.90
N GLN A 132 -8.04 -0.01 -5.12
CA GLN A 132 -6.63 -0.36 -4.94
C GLN A 132 -6.13 -1.48 -5.87
N ARG A 133 -6.63 -1.56 -7.10
CA ARG A 133 -6.13 -2.51 -8.11
C ARG A 133 -4.75 -2.08 -8.61
N MET A 134 -3.96 -3.06 -9.04
CA MET A 134 -2.63 -2.88 -9.64
C MET A 134 -2.56 -3.63 -10.96
N SER A 135 -1.54 -3.39 -11.76
CA SER A 135 -1.26 -4.22 -12.93
C SER A 135 0.20 -4.70 -12.96
N LEU A 136 0.41 -5.94 -13.37
CA LEU A 136 1.70 -6.57 -13.58
C LEU A 136 2.02 -6.52 -15.06
N ALA A 137 3.14 -5.90 -15.44
CA ALA A 137 3.51 -5.66 -16.82
C ALA A 137 5.02 -5.79 -17.04
N LEU A 138 5.45 -5.72 -18.28
CA LEU A 138 6.85 -5.56 -18.64
C LEU A 138 7.13 -4.10 -19.03
N TRP A 139 8.31 -3.63 -18.68
CA TRP A 139 8.85 -2.36 -19.11
C TRP A 139 10.20 -2.57 -19.77
N ASP A 140 10.30 -2.06 -21.01
CA ASP A 140 11.50 -2.12 -21.83
C ASP A 140 11.90 -0.69 -22.19
N ALA A 141 13.10 -0.27 -21.81
CA ALA A 141 13.60 1.07 -22.08
C ALA A 141 13.84 1.30 -23.58
N SER A 142 14.12 0.23 -24.36
CA SER A 142 14.33 0.31 -25.79
C SER A 142 13.04 0.52 -26.59
N ARG A 143 11.88 0.26 -25.96
CA ARG A 143 10.54 0.36 -26.56
C ARG A 143 9.60 1.20 -25.68
N PRO A 144 9.91 2.48 -25.47
CA PRO A 144 9.05 3.35 -24.68
C PRO A 144 7.68 3.48 -25.37
N GLY A 145 6.62 3.02 -24.70
CA GLY A 145 5.24 3.10 -25.23
C GLY A 145 4.59 1.76 -25.59
N THR A 146 5.32 0.66 -25.75
CA THR A 146 4.70 -0.65 -25.92
C THR A 146 4.24 -1.20 -24.57
N GLY A 147 2.94 -1.42 -24.39
CA GLY A 147 2.34 -1.97 -23.17
C GLY A 147 2.17 -1.00 -22.00
N ALA A 148 2.48 0.29 -22.18
CA ALA A 148 2.31 1.28 -21.12
C ALA A 148 0.89 1.89 -21.10
N GLY A 149 0.09 1.70 -22.15
CA GLY A 149 -1.22 2.35 -22.26
C GLY A 149 -1.15 3.85 -21.94
N SER A 150 -2.09 4.34 -21.19
CA SER A 150 -2.15 5.73 -20.71
C SER A 150 -1.44 5.95 -19.35
N HIS A 151 -0.54 5.04 -18.90
CA HIS A 151 0.09 5.18 -17.59
C HIS A 151 1.03 6.39 -17.55
N PRO A 152 0.82 7.35 -16.61
CA PRO A 152 1.55 8.64 -16.61
C PRO A 152 3.05 8.49 -16.34
N HIS A 153 3.47 7.45 -15.62
CA HIS A 153 4.86 7.17 -15.27
C HIS A 153 5.23 5.73 -15.63
N ALA A 154 5.51 5.49 -16.91
CA ALA A 154 5.85 4.15 -17.40
C ALA A 154 7.20 3.64 -16.86
N ARG A 155 8.18 4.56 -16.65
CA ARG A 155 9.51 4.22 -16.17
C ARG A 155 9.50 3.80 -14.71
N PRO A 156 10.21 2.71 -14.34
CA PRO A 156 10.35 2.28 -12.95
C PRO A 156 10.97 3.37 -12.06
N SER A 157 10.41 3.54 -10.88
CA SER A 157 10.89 4.49 -9.90
C SER A 157 12.22 4.06 -9.30
N ARG A 158 13.20 4.96 -9.25
CA ARG A 158 14.49 4.71 -8.57
C ARG A 158 14.34 4.58 -7.05
N ARG A 159 13.27 5.14 -6.48
CA ARG A 159 13.00 5.13 -5.05
C ARG A 159 12.34 3.84 -4.58
N PHE A 160 11.55 3.20 -5.44
CA PHE A 160 10.78 2.01 -5.10
C PHE A 160 11.29 0.84 -5.95
N ARG A 161 12.38 0.18 -5.47
CA ARG A 161 13.08 -0.89 -6.18
C ARG A 161 12.93 -2.20 -5.44
N LEU A 162 11.85 -2.92 -5.74
CA LEU A 162 11.61 -4.25 -5.17
C LEU A 162 12.41 -5.35 -5.88
N ASP A 163 13.05 -5.06 -7.00
CA ASP A 163 14.05 -5.93 -7.64
C ASP A 163 15.26 -6.20 -6.74
N LEU A 164 15.59 -5.28 -5.84
CA LEU A 164 16.62 -5.43 -4.81
C LEU A 164 16.09 -6.02 -3.50
N HIS A 165 14.77 -6.08 -3.34
CA HIS A 165 14.07 -6.49 -2.11
C HIS A 165 13.10 -7.62 -2.39
N ARG A 166 13.58 -8.71 -3.01
CA ARG A 166 12.75 -9.85 -3.41
C ARG A 166 12.02 -10.51 -2.24
N HIS A 167 12.56 -10.42 -1.04
CA HIS A 167 11.92 -10.92 0.18
C HIS A 167 10.56 -10.27 0.49
N LEU A 168 10.20 -9.16 -0.18
CA LEU A 168 8.92 -8.47 -0.03
C LEU A 168 7.83 -8.97 -1.00
N TRP A 169 8.16 -9.94 -1.90
CA TRP A 169 7.23 -10.46 -2.88
C TRP A 169 7.50 -11.89 -3.39
N ASP A 170 8.72 -12.41 -3.28
CA ASP A 170 9.11 -13.76 -3.70
C ASP A 170 9.09 -14.69 -2.48
N VAL A 171 8.20 -15.68 -2.50
CA VAL A 171 7.99 -16.57 -1.36
C VAL A 171 9.25 -17.35 -0.94
N ARG A 172 10.15 -17.66 -1.89
CA ARG A 172 11.41 -18.36 -1.59
C ARG A 172 12.35 -17.54 -0.71
N ARG A 173 12.23 -16.23 -0.82
CA ARG A 173 13.10 -15.26 -0.16
C ARG A 173 12.46 -14.57 1.03
N ALA A 174 11.19 -14.85 1.33
CA ALA A 174 10.45 -14.20 2.41
C ALA A 174 11.18 -14.27 3.76
N ARG A 175 11.88 -15.35 4.05
CA ARG A 175 12.67 -15.51 5.29
C ARG A 175 13.85 -14.54 5.42
N GLU A 176 14.37 -14.01 4.31
CA GLU A 176 15.41 -12.97 4.33
C GLU A 176 14.91 -11.67 4.99
N LEU A 177 13.57 -11.49 5.08
CA LEU A 177 12.98 -10.34 5.72
C LEU A 177 13.50 -10.12 7.15
N ARG A 178 13.73 -11.20 7.91
CA ARG A 178 14.28 -11.13 9.27
C ARG A 178 15.61 -10.36 9.30
N THR A 179 16.56 -10.78 8.49
CA THR A 179 17.87 -10.15 8.40
C THR A 179 17.80 -8.80 7.70
N ARG A 180 17.03 -8.71 6.62
CA ARG A 180 16.89 -7.48 5.82
C ARG A 180 16.14 -6.36 6.56
N SER A 181 15.27 -6.66 7.52
CA SER A 181 14.60 -5.68 8.37
C SER A 181 15.37 -5.33 9.66
N GLY A 182 16.39 -6.11 10.04
CA GLY A 182 17.11 -5.98 11.30
C GLY A 182 16.36 -6.58 12.49
N ALA A 183 15.41 -7.50 12.25
CA ALA A 183 14.68 -8.19 13.32
C ALA A 183 15.54 -9.25 14.03
N ASP A 184 16.67 -9.62 13.45
CA ASP A 184 17.68 -10.52 14.03
C ASP A 184 18.58 -9.81 15.06
N ARG A 185 18.47 -8.49 15.21
CA ARG A 185 19.27 -7.69 16.14
C ARG A 185 18.42 -7.21 17.31
N PRO A 186 19.00 -7.05 18.51
CA PRO A 186 18.29 -6.46 19.63
C PRO A 186 17.88 -5.01 19.29
N PRO A 187 16.76 -4.53 19.86
CA PRO A 187 16.33 -3.15 19.64
C PRO A 187 17.44 -2.17 20.08
N PRO A 188 17.60 -1.03 19.39
CA PRO A 188 18.67 -0.07 19.62
C PRO A 188 18.67 0.61 21.00
N PHE A 189 17.70 0.28 21.86
CA PHE A 189 17.59 0.79 23.22
C PHE A 189 18.30 -0.06 24.30
N ALA A 190 18.88 -1.21 23.94
CA ALA A 190 19.78 -1.90 24.87
C ALA A 190 21.13 -1.17 24.84
N PRO A 191 21.59 -0.55 25.94
CA PRO A 191 22.86 0.17 25.96
C PRO A 191 24.03 -0.84 25.93
N SER A 192 24.45 -1.22 24.74
CA SER A 192 25.74 -1.89 24.57
C SER A 192 26.77 -0.86 24.13
N ALA A 193 27.71 -0.60 25.03
CA ALA A 193 28.67 0.48 25.00
C ALA A 193 29.79 0.37 23.95
N ARG A 194 29.65 -0.41 22.89
CA ARG A 194 30.75 -0.68 21.94
C ARG A 194 30.51 -0.47 20.47
N ASP A 195 29.27 -0.32 20.02
CA ASP A 195 28.97 -0.07 18.60
C ASP A 195 28.02 1.12 18.49
N THR A 196 28.58 2.30 18.39
CA THR A 196 27.78 3.51 18.05
C THR A 196 27.58 3.48 16.53
N PRO A 197 26.38 3.12 16.02
CA PRO A 197 26.11 3.24 14.59
C PRO A 197 26.25 4.72 14.19
N PRO A 198 26.59 5.02 12.92
CA PRO A 198 26.67 6.38 12.43
C PRO A 198 25.35 7.09 12.71
N ARG A 199 25.39 8.04 13.65
CA ARG A 199 24.19 8.75 14.10
C ARG A 199 23.83 9.78 13.05
N PRO A 200 22.60 9.75 12.50
CA PRO A 200 22.15 10.83 11.64
C PRO A 200 22.18 12.13 12.45
N PRO A 201 22.42 13.29 11.80
CA PRO A 201 22.48 14.58 12.49
C PRO A 201 21.26 14.79 13.36
N ASP A 202 21.45 15.20 14.62
CA ASP A 202 20.43 15.32 15.70
C ASP A 202 19.18 16.18 15.35
N SER A 203 19.25 16.93 14.26
CA SER A 203 18.18 17.82 13.79
C SER A 203 17.14 17.15 12.88
N LEU A 204 17.22 15.81 12.64
CA LEU A 204 16.22 15.11 11.84
C LEU A 204 15.13 14.54 12.75
N THR A 205 13.94 15.10 12.64
CA THR A 205 12.75 14.68 13.39
C THR A 205 12.36 13.21 13.16
N ASP A 206 12.86 12.59 12.08
CA ASP A 206 12.57 11.22 11.67
C ASP A 206 13.73 10.24 11.91
N ALA A 207 14.79 10.63 12.62
CA ALA A 207 15.98 9.77 12.80
C ALA A 207 15.67 8.41 13.43
N GLY A 208 14.73 8.34 14.38
CA GLY A 208 14.30 7.09 15.01
C GLY A 208 13.53 6.12 14.09
N ARG A 209 13.15 6.58 12.90
CA ARG A 209 12.38 5.79 11.90
C ARG A 209 13.25 5.24 10.78
N CYS A 210 14.50 5.67 10.70
CA CYS A 210 15.44 5.25 9.67
C CYS A 210 16.12 3.94 10.07
N ALA A 211 16.30 3.04 9.11
CA ALA A 211 17.03 1.79 9.29
C ALA A 211 18.55 2.01 9.11
N VAL A 212 19.12 2.95 9.86
CA VAL A 212 20.51 3.46 9.69
C VAL A 212 21.54 2.35 9.77
N ASP A 213 21.35 1.38 10.67
CA ASP A 213 22.18 0.20 10.86
C ASP A 213 22.28 -0.72 9.64
N ARG A 214 21.40 -0.50 8.65
CA ARG A 214 21.31 -1.31 7.43
C ARG A 214 21.80 -0.58 6.19
N TRP A 215 21.90 0.74 6.25
CA TRP A 215 22.21 1.56 5.07
C TRP A 215 23.50 1.16 4.37
N ALA A 216 24.55 0.84 5.11
CA ALA A 216 25.81 0.43 4.54
C ALA A 216 25.70 -0.86 3.72
N ALA A 217 25.04 -1.89 4.27
CA ALA A 217 24.82 -3.16 3.59
C ALA A 217 23.93 -2.99 2.35
N GLU A 218 22.86 -2.22 2.48
CA GLU A 218 21.90 -1.97 1.39
C GLU A 218 22.51 -1.10 0.28
N ALA A 219 23.33 -0.11 0.63
CA ALA A 219 24.08 0.69 -0.34
C ALA A 219 25.02 -0.19 -1.19
N ARG A 220 25.73 -1.16 -0.58
CA ARG A 220 26.57 -2.12 -1.31
C ARG A 220 25.77 -3.01 -2.25
N ILE A 221 24.58 -3.47 -1.82
CA ILE A 221 23.67 -4.25 -2.69
C ILE A 221 23.27 -3.42 -3.90
N LEU A 222 22.86 -2.15 -3.69
CA LEU A 222 22.45 -1.23 -4.75
C LEU A 222 23.60 -0.99 -5.76
N LEU A 223 24.79 -0.62 -5.28
CA LEU A 223 25.95 -0.33 -6.13
C LEU A 223 26.36 -1.54 -6.97
N ARG A 224 26.36 -2.74 -6.37
CA ARG A 224 26.66 -3.99 -7.10
C ARG A 224 25.61 -4.29 -8.17
N ALA A 225 24.31 -4.13 -7.84
CA ALA A 225 23.23 -4.43 -8.76
C ALA A 225 23.18 -3.47 -9.97
N ASP A 226 23.64 -2.25 -9.77
CA ASP A 226 23.68 -1.24 -10.85
C ASP A 226 25.03 -1.23 -11.60
N GLY A 227 26.00 -2.05 -11.20
CA GLY A 227 27.36 -2.05 -11.75
C GLY A 227 28.00 -0.65 -11.63
N SER A 228 27.62 0.10 -10.61
CA SER A 228 27.99 1.50 -10.47
C SER A 228 29.34 1.63 -9.73
N ALA A 229 30.26 2.35 -10.35
CA ALA A 229 31.48 2.83 -9.71
C ALA A 229 31.27 4.16 -8.97
N ALA A 230 30.02 4.49 -8.60
CA ALA A 230 29.72 5.74 -7.90
C ALA A 230 30.33 5.75 -6.50
N ASP A 231 30.88 6.90 -6.12
CA ASP A 231 31.54 7.12 -4.83
C ASP A 231 30.55 7.23 -3.66
N GLY A 232 29.25 7.13 -3.90
CA GLY A 232 28.25 7.25 -2.87
C GLY A 232 26.82 6.95 -3.30
N VAL A 233 25.94 6.87 -2.30
CA VAL A 233 24.50 6.60 -2.45
C VAL A 233 23.71 7.69 -1.74
N VAL A 234 22.65 8.18 -2.36
CA VAL A 234 21.77 9.20 -1.78
C VAL A 234 20.64 8.55 -1.01
N VAL A 235 20.49 8.91 0.26
CA VAL A 235 19.29 8.63 1.05
C VAL A 235 18.36 9.83 0.96
N ARG A 236 17.12 9.59 0.54
CA ARG A 236 16.10 10.62 0.43
C ARG A 236 15.10 10.49 1.56
N LEU A 237 15.15 11.38 2.54
CA LEU A 237 14.23 11.37 3.67
C LEU A 237 12.89 12.01 3.31
N ASP A 238 12.92 13.19 2.67
CA ASP A 238 11.72 13.87 2.17
C ASP A 238 12.02 14.68 0.89
N ALA A 239 11.20 15.67 0.59
CA ALA A 239 11.39 16.53 -0.59
C ALA A 239 12.64 17.41 -0.50
N ARG A 240 13.05 17.79 0.72
CA ARG A 240 14.11 18.77 1.00
C ARG A 240 15.37 18.12 1.59
N HIS A 241 15.21 17.09 2.42
CA HIS A 241 16.29 16.48 3.18
C HIS A 241 16.86 15.25 2.47
N ARG A 242 18.16 15.32 2.19
CA ARG A 242 18.94 14.24 1.58
C ARG A 242 20.25 14.06 2.34
N LEU A 243 20.67 12.81 2.41
CA LEU A 243 21.96 12.42 2.97
C LEU A 243 22.76 11.71 1.87
N LEU A 244 24.05 11.86 1.91
CA LEU A 244 25.01 11.12 1.10
C LEU A 244 25.65 10.06 2.00
N LEU A 245 25.61 8.82 1.56
CA LEU A 245 26.34 7.71 2.14
C LEU A 245 27.59 7.48 1.32
N THR A 246 28.75 7.73 1.89
CA THR A 246 30.04 7.43 1.27
C THR A 246 30.59 6.16 1.90
N PRO A 247 30.79 5.07 1.12
CA PRO A 247 31.40 3.86 1.65
C PRO A 247 32.79 4.18 2.20
N VAL A 248 33.07 3.75 3.43
CA VAL A 248 34.43 3.81 3.97
C VAL A 248 35.21 2.65 3.36
N ALA A 249 36.29 2.98 2.66
CA ALA A 249 37.18 1.99 2.09
C ALA A 249 37.97 1.36 3.23
N ASP A 250 37.97 0.00 3.22
CA ASP A 250 38.89 -0.87 3.94
C ASP A 250 38.55 -1.31 5.35
N GLY A 251 38.19 -2.55 5.42
CA GLY A 251 38.30 -3.41 6.57
C GLY A 251 37.75 -4.80 6.27
N THR A 252 38.31 -5.80 6.83
CA THR A 252 37.74 -7.15 6.97
C THR A 252 36.49 -7.14 7.88
N GLY A 253 36.03 -5.92 8.32
CA GLY A 253 34.89 -5.67 9.19
C GLY A 253 33.56 -5.54 8.47
N PRO A 254 32.47 -5.33 9.22
CA PRO A 254 31.17 -5.01 8.66
C PRO A 254 31.26 -3.73 7.82
N PRO A 255 30.41 -3.59 6.77
CA PRO A 255 30.42 -2.41 5.91
C PRO A 255 30.07 -1.15 6.69
N GLU A 256 30.92 -0.13 6.58
CA GLU A 256 30.73 1.17 7.21
C GLU A 256 30.46 2.25 6.14
N VAL A 257 29.74 3.28 6.51
CA VAL A 257 29.46 4.45 5.65
C VAL A 257 29.59 5.74 6.47
N GLU A 258 30.18 6.74 5.85
CA GLU A 258 30.09 8.11 6.32
C GLU A 258 28.78 8.74 5.84
N VAL A 259 28.11 9.48 6.73
CA VAL A 259 26.80 10.09 6.46
C VAL A 259 26.92 11.62 6.48
N THR A 260 26.70 12.26 5.34
CA THR A 260 26.77 13.72 5.19
C THR A 260 25.45 14.30 4.68
N ARG A 261 25.09 15.52 5.12
CA ARG A 261 23.95 16.24 4.54
C ARG A 261 24.34 16.85 3.20
N VAL A 262 23.42 16.72 2.22
CA VAL A 262 23.62 17.27 0.89
C VAL A 262 22.40 18.01 0.39
N SER A 263 22.63 19.06 -0.38
CA SER A 263 21.57 19.77 -1.10
C SER A 263 21.18 19.06 -2.38
N ALA A 264 19.94 19.28 -2.81
CA ALA A 264 19.44 18.74 -4.08
C ALA A 264 20.05 19.51 -5.26
N GLY A 265 21.12 19.02 -5.84
CA GLY A 265 21.71 19.66 -7.04
C GLY A 265 23.03 19.02 -7.48
N GLY A 266 23.51 19.38 -8.67
CA GLY A 266 24.81 19.01 -9.18
C GLY A 266 25.07 17.50 -9.25
N ARG A 267 26.28 17.09 -8.85
CA ARG A 267 26.75 15.68 -8.88
C ARG A 267 25.86 14.73 -8.08
N VAL A 268 25.20 15.21 -7.01
CA VAL A 268 24.32 14.41 -6.14
C VAL A 268 23.07 13.90 -6.89
N ALA A 269 22.58 14.62 -7.88
CA ALA A 269 21.40 14.23 -8.66
C ALA A 269 21.65 12.99 -9.56
N ALA A 270 22.91 12.74 -9.92
CA ALA A 270 23.30 11.59 -10.74
C ALA A 270 23.54 10.32 -9.93
N LEU A 271 23.75 10.42 -8.63
CA LEU A 271 24.04 9.28 -7.75
C LEU A 271 22.84 8.32 -7.62
N PRO A 272 23.11 7.02 -7.38
CA PRO A 272 22.10 6.07 -7.01
C PRO A 272 21.32 6.51 -5.76
N VAL A 273 20.03 6.20 -5.72
CA VAL A 273 19.15 6.53 -4.58
C VAL A 273 18.85 5.26 -3.81
N LEU A 274 19.12 5.25 -2.51
CA LEU A 274 18.77 4.13 -1.63
C LEU A 274 17.26 3.92 -1.66
N PRO A 275 16.78 2.69 -1.95
CA PRO A 275 15.34 2.42 -1.98
C PRO A 275 14.66 2.67 -0.63
N ASP A 276 13.40 3.10 -0.67
CA ASP A 276 12.62 3.36 0.55
C ASP A 276 12.52 2.14 1.47
N ALA A 277 12.43 0.93 0.89
CA ALA A 277 12.42 -0.32 1.65
C ALA A 277 13.71 -0.56 2.47
N ALA A 278 14.82 0.05 2.07
CA ALA A 278 16.09 0.03 2.79
C ALA A 278 16.29 1.27 3.66
N THR A 279 15.64 2.38 3.30
CA THR A 279 15.78 3.66 4.02
C THR A 279 15.08 3.65 5.36
N TRP A 280 13.86 3.07 5.40
CA TRP A 280 12.97 3.14 6.54
C TRP A 280 12.88 1.82 7.29
N MET A 281 12.63 1.91 8.59
CA MET A 281 12.27 0.73 9.38
C MET A 281 10.98 0.11 8.85
N LEU A 282 10.96 -1.22 8.79
CA LEU A 282 9.77 -1.96 8.37
C LEU A 282 8.61 -1.68 9.34
N PRO A 283 7.45 -1.23 8.84
CA PRO A 283 6.31 -0.92 9.71
C PRO A 283 5.87 -2.08 10.61
N ASP A 284 5.90 -3.30 10.08
CA ASP A 284 5.54 -4.51 10.82
C ASP A 284 6.46 -4.74 12.03
N LEU A 285 7.76 -4.54 11.84
CA LEU A 285 8.74 -4.66 12.93
C LEU A 285 8.54 -3.59 13.99
N GLU A 286 8.18 -2.37 13.57
CA GLU A 286 7.89 -1.28 14.49
C GLU A 286 6.61 -1.53 15.29
N LEU A 287 5.54 -2.00 14.64
CA LEU A 287 4.28 -2.38 15.29
C LEU A 287 4.49 -3.51 16.32
N LEU A 288 5.29 -4.53 15.99
CA LEU A 288 5.64 -5.62 16.91
C LEU A 288 6.45 -5.09 18.11
N ARG A 289 7.47 -4.26 17.87
CA ARG A 289 8.33 -3.71 18.94
C ARG A 289 7.59 -2.78 19.89
N THR A 290 6.55 -2.10 19.40
CA THR A 290 5.70 -1.22 20.22
C THR A 290 4.52 -1.95 20.87
N GLY A 291 4.31 -3.24 20.57
CA GLY A 291 3.16 -4.00 21.07
C GLY A 291 1.81 -3.61 20.48
N LEU A 292 1.81 -2.81 19.39
CA LEU A 292 0.58 -2.36 18.72
C LEU A 292 0.03 -3.38 17.70
N ALA A 293 0.80 -4.41 17.38
CA ALA A 293 0.32 -5.54 16.62
C ALA A 293 0.86 -6.85 17.20
N GLU A 294 -0.01 -7.85 17.28
CA GLU A 294 0.38 -9.23 17.54
C GLU A 294 0.81 -9.91 16.24
N PRO A 295 1.70 -10.93 16.30
CA PRO A 295 2.12 -11.65 15.11
C PRO A 295 0.97 -12.23 14.27
N GLY A 296 -0.13 -12.61 14.90
CA GLY A 296 -1.33 -13.14 14.24
C GLY A 296 -2.10 -12.14 13.38
N LEU A 297 -1.84 -10.83 13.53
CA LEU A 297 -2.41 -9.77 12.69
C LEU A 297 -1.57 -9.48 11.45
N LEU A 298 -0.37 -10.03 11.39
CA LEU A 298 0.53 -9.82 10.25
C LEU A 298 0.27 -10.85 9.15
N HIS A 299 0.74 -10.52 7.96
CA HIS A 299 0.78 -11.49 6.87
C HIS A 299 1.57 -12.74 7.30
N PRO A 300 1.11 -13.99 7.07
CA PRO A 300 1.74 -15.20 7.61
C PRO A 300 3.24 -15.32 7.29
N LEU A 301 3.65 -14.99 6.07
CA LEU A 301 5.07 -15.00 5.68
C LEU A 301 5.90 -13.93 6.41
N VAL A 302 5.28 -12.80 6.77
CA VAL A 302 5.93 -11.74 7.56
C VAL A 302 6.04 -12.17 9.02
N ALA A 303 4.97 -12.72 9.59
CA ALA A 303 4.96 -13.25 10.95
C ALA A 303 6.00 -14.36 11.13
N GLU A 304 6.06 -15.33 10.21
CA GLU A 304 7.05 -16.41 10.23
C GLU A 304 8.49 -15.87 10.17
N ALA A 305 8.71 -14.84 9.36
CA ALA A 305 10.05 -14.27 9.22
C ALA A 305 10.48 -13.45 10.44
N LEU A 306 9.59 -12.61 11.00
CA LEU A 306 9.91 -11.69 12.09
C LEU A 306 9.88 -12.38 13.46
N VAL A 307 8.94 -13.32 13.67
CA VAL A 307 8.73 -14.05 14.93
C VAL A 307 8.75 -15.56 14.67
N PRO A 308 9.93 -16.16 14.47
CA PRO A 308 10.04 -17.60 14.22
C PRO A 308 9.44 -18.40 15.38
N GLY A 309 8.67 -19.43 15.03
CA GLY A 309 8.00 -20.30 16.02
C GLY A 309 6.65 -19.77 16.51
N HIS A 310 6.16 -18.64 15.99
CA HIS A 310 4.80 -18.23 16.21
C HIS A 310 3.83 -19.23 15.56
N ALA A 311 3.00 -19.86 16.37
CA ALA A 311 1.92 -20.70 15.87
C ALA A 311 0.81 -19.79 15.34
N PRO A 312 0.32 -19.99 14.09
CA PRO A 312 -0.81 -19.23 13.60
C PRO A 312 -2.01 -19.44 14.51
N ALA A 313 -2.64 -18.35 14.94
CA ALA A 313 -3.87 -18.43 15.71
C ALA A 313 -4.92 -19.22 14.90
N PRO A 314 -5.73 -20.07 15.54
CA PRO A 314 -6.83 -20.73 14.85
C PRO A 314 -7.71 -19.66 14.21
N ALA A 315 -8.15 -19.93 12.97
CA ALA A 315 -9.03 -19.01 12.24
C ALA A 315 -10.20 -18.62 13.16
N ARG A 316 -10.42 -17.32 13.37
CA ARG A 316 -11.58 -16.83 14.10
C ARG A 316 -12.79 -17.42 13.39
N THR A 317 -13.55 -18.23 14.10
CA THR A 317 -14.88 -18.66 13.65
C THR A 317 -15.71 -17.38 13.50
N VAL A 318 -15.93 -16.98 12.26
CA VAL A 318 -16.92 -15.94 11.96
C VAL A 318 -18.26 -16.51 12.41
N GLU A 319 -18.95 -15.84 13.31
CA GLU A 319 -20.34 -16.20 13.65
C GLU A 319 -21.14 -16.28 12.35
N PRO A 320 -21.97 -17.31 12.19
CA PRO A 320 -22.72 -17.48 10.96
C PRO A 320 -23.58 -16.23 10.71
N PRO A 321 -23.54 -15.65 9.50
CA PRO A 321 -24.38 -14.51 9.15
C PRO A 321 -25.86 -14.96 9.22
N GLY A 322 -26.67 -14.24 9.98
CA GLY A 322 -28.12 -14.46 10.00
C GLY A 322 -28.76 -14.71 11.38
N ALA A 323 -28.01 -14.56 12.48
CA ALA A 323 -28.67 -14.52 13.79
C ALA A 323 -29.58 -13.26 13.84
N PRO A 324 -30.88 -13.40 14.17
CA PRO A 324 -31.79 -12.27 14.26
C PRO A 324 -31.28 -11.30 15.33
N HIS A 325 -31.19 -10.02 14.98
CA HIS A 325 -30.82 -8.97 15.92
C HIS A 325 -31.94 -8.78 16.95
N ILE A 326 -31.59 -8.91 18.26
CA ILE A 326 -32.56 -8.80 19.35
C ILE A 326 -32.53 -7.37 19.89
N VAL A 327 -33.69 -6.72 19.92
CA VAL A 327 -33.88 -5.37 20.46
C VAL A 327 -34.89 -5.39 21.58
N GLU A 328 -34.58 -4.71 22.69
CA GLU A 328 -35.55 -4.48 23.75
C GLU A 328 -36.55 -3.41 23.31
N CYS A 329 -37.83 -3.82 23.21
CA CYS A 329 -38.92 -2.97 22.79
C CYS A 329 -40.07 -3.11 23.75
N ARG A 330 -40.45 -2.01 24.46
CA ARG A 330 -41.55 -2.00 25.46
C ARG A 330 -41.40 -3.05 26.57
N GLY A 331 -40.15 -3.28 27.03
CA GLY A 331 -39.87 -4.26 28.12
C GLY A 331 -39.90 -5.73 27.69
N ARG A 332 -39.93 -6.01 26.39
CA ARG A 332 -39.83 -7.35 25.81
C ARG A 332 -38.72 -7.38 24.74
N GLN A 333 -38.11 -8.54 24.60
CA GLN A 333 -37.14 -8.76 23.56
C GLN A 333 -37.84 -9.10 22.23
N HIS A 334 -37.55 -8.35 21.19
CA HIS A 334 -38.08 -8.52 19.84
C HIS A 334 -36.96 -8.73 18.85
N ARG A 335 -37.19 -9.60 17.89
CA ARG A 335 -36.25 -9.93 16.83
C ARG A 335 -36.48 -9.00 15.64
N ILE A 336 -35.35 -8.53 15.06
CA ILE A 336 -35.32 -7.87 13.77
C ILE A 336 -34.74 -8.84 12.77
N GLY A 337 -35.37 -8.98 11.61
CA GLY A 337 -34.88 -9.84 10.53
C GLY A 337 -35.47 -9.41 9.19
N LEU A 338 -35.12 -10.13 8.12
CA LEU A 338 -35.55 -9.84 6.78
C LEU A 338 -36.93 -10.44 6.48
N VAL A 339 -37.84 -9.63 5.98
CA VAL A 339 -39.09 -10.02 5.35
C VAL A 339 -39.07 -9.48 3.93
N ASP A 340 -39.11 -10.33 2.94
CA ASP A 340 -39.03 -9.97 1.51
C ASP A 340 -37.81 -9.08 1.16
N GLY A 341 -36.68 -9.33 1.81
CA GLY A 341 -35.43 -8.56 1.61
C GLY A 341 -35.36 -7.21 2.33
N VAL A 342 -36.36 -6.87 3.15
CA VAL A 342 -36.40 -5.63 3.92
C VAL A 342 -36.33 -5.96 5.42
N LEU A 343 -35.50 -5.23 6.17
CA LEU A 343 -35.47 -5.35 7.62
C LEU A 343 -36.82 -4.97 8.23
N ALA A 344 -37.37 -5.88 8.99
CA ALA A 344 -38.64 -5.70 9.67
C ALA A 344 -38.60 -6.29 11.10
N PRO A 345 -39.37 -5.74 12.02
CA PRO A 345 -39.54 -6.33 13.35
C PRO A 345 -40.41 -7.58 13.24
N LEU A 346 -39.81 -8.76 13.51
CA LEU A 346 -40.46 -10.05 13.29
C LEU A 346 -41.56 -10.40 14.32
N ASP A 347 -41.44 -9.82 15.51
CA ASP A 347 -42.33 -10.12 16.64
C ASP A 347 -43.42 -9.05 16.86
N HIS A 348 -43.65 -8.16 15.88
CA HIS A 348 -44.74 -7.19 15.87
C HIS A 348 -45.72 -7.49 14.73
N GLU A 349 -47.00 -7.22 14.96
CA GLU A 349 -47.99 -7.33 13.89
C GLU A 349 -47.77 -6.23 12.83
N PRO A 350 -47.86 -6.57 11.52
CA PRO A 350 -47.65 -5.58 10.44
C PRO A 350 -48.52 -4.34 10.55
N GLY A 351 -49.75 -4.50 11.04
CA GLY A 351 -50.65 -3.39 11.26
C GLY A 351 -50.26 -2.47 12.44
N GLU A 352 -49.58 -3.01 13.44
CA GLU A 352 -49.01 -2.22 14.55
C GLU A 352 -47.80 -1.42 14.04
N VAL A 353 -46.90 -2.07 13.33
CA VAL A 353 -45.71 -1.41 12.74
C VAL A 353 -46.11 -0.23 11.87
N ARG A 354 -47.07 -0.41 10.96
CA ARG A 354 -47.53 0.65 10.08
C ARG A 354 -48.16 1.82 10.82
N ARG A 355 -48.92 1.57 11.90
CA ARG A 355 -49.50 2.62 12.75
C ARG A 355 -48.43 3.44 13.46
N GLU A 356 -47.40 2.73 13.99
CA GLU A 356 -46.29 3.40 14.69
C GLU A 356 -45.38 4.17 13.75
N GLU A 357 -45.17 3.69 12.50
CA GLU A 357 -44.48 4.47 11.45
C GLU A 357 -45.22 5.78 11.14
N LEU A 358 -46.50 5.73 11.02
CA LEU A 358 -47.33 6.91 10.79
C LEU A 358 -47.32 7.89 11.99
N LEU A 359 -47.36 7.36 13.21
CA LEU A 359 -47.27 8.15 14.43
C LEU A 359 -45.88 8.80 14.57
N ALA A 360 -44.80 8.06 14.26
CA ALA A 360 -43.44 8.59 14.25
C ALA A 360 -43.28 9.73 13.23
N ALA A 361 -43.90 9.60 12.05
CA ALA A 361 -43.91 10.65 11.02
C ALA A 361 -44.64 11.91 11.44
N LEU A 362 -45.59 11.82 12.38
CA LEU A 362 -46.43 12.95 12.80
C LEU A 362 -45.87 13.66 14.04
N SER A 363 -45.38 13.03 15.08
CA SER A 363 -44.92 13.74 16.27
C SER A 363 -44.30 12.87 17.39
N GLY A 364 -44.09 11.57 17.22
CA GLY A 364 -43.65 10.68 18.29
C GLY A 364 -42.24 10.07 18.11
N PRO A 365 -41.57 9.65 19.20
CA PRO A 365 -40.41 8.83 19.06
C PRO A 365 -40.80 7.46 18.48
N PRO A 366 -40.09 6.98 17.42
CA PRO A 366 -40.39 5.67 16.83
C PRO A 366 -40.16 4.54 17.84
N LEU A 367 -40.85 3.41 17.64
CA LEU A 367 -40.57 2.18 18.40
C LEU A 367 -39.09 1.86 18.41
N PRO A 368 -38.54 1.34 19.53
CA PRO A 368 -37.14 0.93 19.60
C PRO A 368 -36.70 0.03 18.45
N CYS A 369 -37.54 -0.92 18.01
CA CYS A 369 -37.25 -1.75 16.84
C CYS A 369 -37.14 -0.95 15.54
N LEU A 370 -38.04 -0.03 15.28
CA LEU A 370 -38.01 0.84 14.10
C LEU A 370 -36.81 1.78 14.12
N ARG A 371 -36.47 2.28 15.30
CA ARG A 371 -35.27 3.11 15.48
C ARG A 371 -34.00 2.32 15.24
N ALA A 372 -33.91 1.08 15.73
CA ALA A 372 -32.77 0.22 15.48
C ALA A 372 -32.61 -0.12 13.98
N ILE A 373 -33.73 -0.35 13.27
CA ILE A 373 -33.72 -0.56 11.82
C ILE A 373 -33.27 0.72 11.10
N ASP A 374 -33.76 1.88 11.46
CA ASP A 374 -33.37 3.15 10.88
C ASP A 374 -31.88 3.48 11.17
N GLU A 375 -31.42 3.23 12.38
CA GLU A 375 -30.02 3.37 12.79
C GLU A 375 -29.11 2.44 11.98
N ALA A 376 -29.51 1.16 11.80
CA ALA A 376 -28.78 0.18 10.99
C ALA A 376 -28.63 0.66 9.51
N HIS A 377 -29.60 1.39 8.98
CA HIS A 377 -29.52 1.93 7.60
C HIS A 377 -28.78 3.26 7.52
N ARG A 378 -28.99 4.17 8.49
CA ARG A 378 -28.44 5.54 8.45
C ARG A 378 -27.09 5.69 9.10
N ARG A 379 -26.86 4.98 10.21
CA ARG A 379 -25.63 5.07 11.01
C ARG A 379 -25.24 3.71 11.53
N PRO A 380 -25.00 2.72 10.66
CA PRO A 380 -24.60 1.42 11.14
C PRO A 380 -23.24 1.52 11.83
N ASP A 381 -23.10 0.89 12.99
CA ASP A 381 -21.82 0.80 13.72
C ASP A 381 -20.70 0.24 12.83
N CYS A 382 -21.07 -0.61 11.86
CA CYS A 382 -20.17 -1.18 10.88
C CYS A 382 -19.76 -0.22 9.73
N LEU A 383 -20.39 0.97 9.59
CA LEU A 383 -20.18 1.86 8.43
C LEU A 383 -18.70 2.21 8.22
N THR A 384 -17.98 2.48 9.30
CA THR A 384 -16.54 2.77 9.23
C THR A 384 -15.77 1.56 8.69
N GLY A 385 -16.05 0.36 9.19
CA GLY A 385 -15.42 -0.88 8.73
C GLY A 385 -15.78 -1.22 7.28
N VAL A 386 -17.02 -1.00 6.87
CA VAL A 386 -17.47 -1.18 5.47
C VAL A 386 -16.75 -0.19 4.55
N ARG A 387 -16.69 1.09 4.93
CA ARG A 387 -15.98 2.13 4.18
C ARG A 387 -14.51 1.80 3.98
N GLU A 388 -13.82 1.43 5.05
CA GLU A 388 -12.40 1.05 4.99
C GLU A 388 -12.17 -0.16 4.06
N ARG A 389 -13.01 -1.20 4.15
CA ARG A 389 -12.94 -2.36 3.25
C ARG A 389 -13.14 -1.98 1.79
N LEU A 390 -14.17 -1.16 1.49
CA LEU A 390 -14.46 -0.69 0.13
C LEU A 390 -13.33 0.20 -0.42
N LEU A 391 -12.75 1.07 0.42
CA LEU A 391 -11.60 1.90 0.05
C LEU A 391 -10.38 1.05 -0.29
N HIS A 392 -10.13 0.00 0.47
CA HIS A 392 -9.01 -0.92 0.24
C HIS A 392 -9.30 -2.01 -0.80
N GLY A 393 -10.52 -2.07 -1.34
CA GLY A 393 -10.92 -2.98 -2.41
C GLY A 393 -11.41 -4.35 -1.95
N ASP A 394 -11.62 -4.54 -0.66
CA ASP A 394 -12.24 -5.74 -0.07
C ASP A 394 -13.77 -5.65 -0.16
N ILE A 395 -14.29 -5.75 -1.39
CA ILE A 395 -15.74 -5.67 -1.64
C ILE A 395 -16.46 -6.88 -1.01
N ALA A 396 -15.88 -8.07 -1.11
CA ALA A 396 -16.49 -9.28 -0.56
C ALA A 396 -16.60 -9.19 0.97
N GLY A 397 -15.55 -8.74 1.66
CA GLY A 397 -15.59 -8.52 3.09
C GLY A 397 -16.55 -7.40 3.50
N ALA A 398 -16.65 -6.33 2.71
CA ALA A 398 -17.62 -5.28 2.95
C ALA A 398 -19.06 -5.80 2.81
N LEU A 399 -19.36 -6.54 1.75
CA LEU A 399 -20.69 -7.15 1.55
C LEU A 399 -21.00 -8.17 2.64
N ALA A 400 -20.04 -9.00 3.06
CA ALA A 400 -20.24 -9.96 4.15
C ALA A 400 -20.61 -9.26 5.48
N VAL A 401 -20.00 -8.09 5.76
CA VAL A 401 -20.38 -7.27 6.94
C VAL A 401 -21.81 -6.74 6.79
N VAL A 402 -22.18 -6.26 5.60
CA VAL A 402 -23.54 -5.77 5.33
C VAL A 402 -24.56 -6.90 5.42
N GLU A 403 -24.28 -8.06 4.84
CA GLU A 403 -25.14 -9.23 4.92
C GLU A 403 -25.25 -9.78 6.35
N GLY A 404 -24.17 -9.71 7.13
CA GLY A 404 -24.19 -10.06 8.55
C GLY A 404 -25.08 -9.13 9.38
N LEU A 405 -25.14 -7.84 9.01
CA LEU A 405 -25.99 -6.86 9.69
C LEU A 405 -27.46 -6.93 9.26
N LEU A 406 -27.71 -6.98 7.95
CA LEU A 406 -29.04 -6.83 7.36
C LEU A 406 -29.65 -8.17 6.93
N GLY A 407 -28.85 -9.21 6.79
CA GLY A 407 -29.20 -10.50 6.25
C GLY A 407 -28.95 -10.64 4.75
N PRO A 408 -28.85 -11.88 4.22
CA PRO A 408 -28.57 -12.14 2.81
C PRO A 408 -29.73 -11.67 1.93
N GLY A 409 -29.39 -10.96 0.84
CA GLY A 409 -30.38 -10.43 -0.11
C GLY A 409 -31.15 -9.18 0.36
N ALA A 410 -30.67 -8.51 1.42
CA ALA A 410 -31.28 -7.29 1.91
C ALA A 410 -31.28 -6.17 0.85
N VAL A 411 -32.44 -5.52 0.68
CA VAL A 411 -32.58 -4.32 -0.13
C VAL A 411 -32.16 -3.11 0.70
N LEU A 412 -31.10 -2.45 0.27
CA LEU A 412 -30.59 -1.25 0.96
C LEU A 412 -31.51 -0.05 0.71
N ARG A 413 -31.83 0.67 1.78
CA ARG A 413 -32.49 1.96 1.71
C ARG A 413 -31.49 3.06 1.41
N SER A 414 -31.96 4.18 0.86
CA SER A 414 -31.15 5.40 0.66
C SER A 414 -30.47 5.82 1.96
N GLY A 415 -29.15 6.02 1.93
CA GLY A 415 -28.37 6.41 3.08
C GLY A 415 -26.89 6.12 2.94
N PRO A 416 -26.07 6.46 3.94
CA PRO A 416 -24.61 6.40 3.86
C PRO A 416 -24.03 5.04 3.44
N LEU A 417 -24.68 3.94 3.78
CA LEU A 417 -24.23 2.60 3.41
C LEU A 417 -24.39 2.34 1.90
N LEU A 418 -25.55 2.72 1.32
CA LEU A 418 -25.78 2.62 -0.11
C LEU A 418 -24.83 3.54 -0.88
N ASP A 419 -24.64 4.79 -0.40
CA ASP A 419 -23.75 5.77 -1.02
C ASP A 419 -22.30 5.24 -1.12
N GLU A 420 -21.79 4.57 -0.09
CA GLU A 420 -20.44 3.99 -0.11
C GLU A 420 -20.32 2.83 -1.12
N LEU A 421 -21.33 1.98 -1.23
CA LEU A 421 -21.35 0.88 -2.20
C LEU A 421 -21.44 1.41 -3.64
N GLU A 422 -22.27 2.41 -3.87
CA GLU A 422 -22.38 3.08 -5.17
C GLU A 422 -21.05 3.77 -5.55
N ALA A 423 -20.43 4.48 -4.61
CA ALA A 423 -19.12 5.08 -4.82
C ALA A 423 -18.06 4.03 -5.17
N ALA A 424 -18.08 2.86 -4.52
CA ALA A 424 -17.18 1.76 -4.85
C ALA A 424 -17.44 1.19 -6.25
N ALA A 425 -18.71 1.07 -6.66
CA ALA A 425 -19.09 0.64 -8.01
C ALA A 425 -18.62 1.65 -9.06
N GLN A 426 -18.79 2.95 -8.83
CA GLN A 426 -18.30 4.00 -9.73
C GLN A 426 -16.78 3.99 -9.88
N ARG A 427 -16.04 3.77 -8.80
CA ARG A 427 -14.57 3.59 -8.88
C ARG A 427 -14.19 2.42 -9.79
N ARG A 428 -14.90 1.28 -9.71
CA ARG A 428 -14.66 0.13 -10.60
C ARG A 428 -14.91 0.45 -12.06
N ILE A 429 -15.98 1.17 -12.36
CA ILE A 429 -16.29 1.63 -13.73
C ILE A 429 -15.17 2.54 -14.24
N ALA A 430 -14.76 3.54 -13.46
CA ALA A 430 -13.67 4.45 -13.83
C ALA A 430 -12.35 3.70 -14.14
N TYR A 431 -12.04 2.69 -13.36
CA TYR A 431 -10.89 1.83 -13.63
C TYR A 431 -11.06 1.03 -14.92
N GLY A 432 -12.21 0.45 -15.15
CA GLY A 432 -12.51 -0.29 -16.40
C GLY A 432 -12.31 0.61 -17.62
N LEU A 433 -12.81 1.84 -17.58
CA LEU A 433 -12.62 2.84 -18.63
C LEU A 433 -11.13 3.21 -18.81
N PHE A 434 -10.40 3.39 -17.72
CA PHE A 434 -8.96 3.62 -17.77
C PHE A 434 -8.23 2.45 -18.43
N ARG A 435 -8.56 1.22 -18.06
CA ARG A 435 -7.94 0.01 -18.62
C ARG A 435 -8.26 -0.18 -20.11
N ALA A 436 -9.44 0.22 -20.53
CA ALA A 436 -9.87 0.19 -21.92
C ALA A 436 -9.30 1.35 -22.76
N GLY A 437 -8.58 2.31 -22.13
CA GLY A 437 -8.10 3.51 -22.80
C GLY A 437 -9.20 4.50 -23.16
N LEU A 438 -10.38 4.37 -22.54
CA LEU A 438 -11.56 5.20 -22.77
C LEU A 438 -11.72 6.33 -21.75
N SER A 439 -10.83 6.42 -20.76
CA SER A 439 -10.82 7.56 -19.86
C SER A 439 -10.28 8.79 -20.61
N ASP A 440 -10.94 9.94 -20.42
CA ASP A 440 -10.50 11.20 -21.01
C ASP A 440 -9.00 11.42 -20.74
N PRO A 441 -8.21 11.78 -21.77
CA PRO A 441 -6.84 12.19 -21.55
C PRO A 441 -6.90 13.37 -20.57
N VAL A 442 -6.09 13.33 -19.51
CA VAL A 442 -5.91 14.52 -18.65
C VAL A 442 -5.62 15.66 -19.60
N PRO A 443 -6.38 16.77 -19.56
CA PRO A 443 -5.95 17.96 -20.24
C PRO A 443 -4.52 18.18 -19.75
N ARG A 444 -3.54 18.05 -20.66
CA ARG A 444 -2.18 18.48 -20.38
C ARG A 444 -2.39 19.87 -19.80
N ARG A 445 -2.06 20.08 -18.54
CA ARG A 445 -1.95 21.41 -17.98
C ARG A 445 -0.99 22.10 -18.94
N THR A 446 -1.56 22.75 -19.94
CA THR A 446 -0.87 23.80 -20.66
C THR A 446 -0.48 24.72 -19.53
N LEU A 447 0.81 24.72 -19.21
CA LEU A 447 1.37 25.76 -18.38
C LEU A 447 1.02 27.02 -19.16
N LEU A 448 -0.14 27.61 -18.83
CA LEU A 448 -0.40 28.98 -19.23
C LEU A 448 0.85 29.71 -18.76
N PRO A 449 1.56 30.41 -19.66
CA PRO A 449 2.68 31.23 -19.25
C PRO A 449 2.12 32.10 -18.12
N GLY A 450 2.63 31.87 -16.90
CA GLY A 450 2.23 32.67 -15.76
C GLY A 450 2.40 34.13 -16.14
N PRO A 451 1.55 35.05 -15.65
CA PRO A 451 1.67 36.45 -15.98
C PRO A 451 3.14 36.86 -15.75
N THR A 452 3.81 37.22 -16.78
CA THR A 452 5.19 37.75 -16.75
C THR A 452 5.16 38.88 -15.75
N ARG A 453 5.72 38.66 -14.56
CA ARG A 453 5.95 39.73 -13.59
C ARG A 453 6.83 40.74 -14.33
N PRO A 454 6.41 42.02 -14.44
CA PRO A 454 7.27 43.03 -15.03
C PRO A 454 8.56 43.05 -14.21
N HIS A 455 9.68 42.87 -14.91
CA HIS A 455 11.01 43.08 -14.32
C HIS A 455 11.05 44.53 -13.85
N ALA A 456 10.93 44.74 -12.55
CA ALA A 456 11.27 46.01 -11.95
C ALA A 456 12.76 46.24 -12.20
N HIS A 457 13.08 47.07 -13.20
CA HIS A 457 14.38 47.64 -13.37
C HIS A 457 14.71 48.44 -12.10
N ARG A 458 15.42 47.84 -11.17
CA ARG A 458 16.12 48.60 -10.13
C ARG A 458 17.30 49.30 -10.82
N SER A 459 17.09 50.54 -11.24
CA SER A 459 18.15 51.47 -11.55
C SER A 459 18.99 51.71 -10.30
N ARG A 460 20.24 51.23 -10.29
CA ARG A 460 21.23 51.61 -9.27
C ARG A 460 21.60 53.06 -9.52
N PRO A 461 21.51 53.95 -8.50
CA PRO A 461 22.08 55.30 -8.64
C PRO A 461 23.60 55.18 -8.78
N ARG A 462 24.15 55.79 -9.84
CA ARG A 462 25.57 56.01 -9.99
C ARG A 462 26.00 57.07 -8.96
N HIS A 463 26.82 56.68 -7.99
CA HIS A 463 27.57 57.65 -7.22
C HIS A 463 28.64 58.27 -8.11
N THR A 464 28.43 59.54 -8.43
CA THR A 464 29.49 60.44 -8.95
C THR A 464 30.29 60.90 -7.75
N THR A 465 31.49 60.38 -7.64
CA THR A 465 32.54 61.03 -6.82
C THR A 465 33.12 62.17 -7.61
N GLY A 466 32.87 63.40 -7.19
CA GLY A 466 33.59 64.59 -7.60
C GLY A 466 34.44 65.08 -6.40
N ARG A 467 35.75 65.14 -6.64
CA ARG A 467 36.85 65.74 -5.88
C ARG A 467 37.21 65.12 -4.53
#